data_ae3b46fd83f16bb43132ab015dc72497
#
_entry.id   ae3b46fd83f16bb43132ab015dc72497
#
_cell.length_a   1.000
_cell.length_b   1.000
_cell.length_c   1.000
_cell.angle_alpha   90.00
_cell.angle_beta   90.00
_cell.angle_gamma   90.00
#
_symmetry.space_group_name_H-M   'P 1'
#
loop_
_entity.id
_entity.type
_entity.pdbx_description
1 polymer ?
#
loop_
_entity_poly.entity_id
_entity_poly.type
_entity_poly.pdbx_seq_one_letter_code
_entity_poly.pdbx_strand_id
1 'polypeptide(L)'
;VTKINDHEFELHNAHCFKIDVPQIGPAQAIYYDVAALKTCCEHIKKNHIPHPIVYIMACRIGPFAAHFYKEIHKLGGTVYLNPDGHEWMRARWSAPIRRYWKISEQMMVKYCDLAICDSVNIEKYIHEWYDGKGIKGKNPKTTFIAYGADLTLSKLADDDEKLVNWYKEKGLTKKGYYLVVGRFVPENSFEVMIREFMKSKSKKDF
;
A
#
# COMPACT_ATOMS: atom_id res chain seq x y z
N VAL A 1 13.73 17.70 3.91
CA VAL A 1 13.63 16.91 5.14
C VAL A 1 14.33 17.66 6.25
N THR A 2 13.60 18.06 7.27
CA THR A 2 14.15 18.74 8.46
C THR A 2 14.28 17.72 9.59
N LYS A 3 15.51 17.45 10.08
CA LYS A 3 15.73 16.57 11.24
C LYS A 3 15.33 17.30 12.52
N ILE A 4 14.57 16.62 13.38
CA ILE A 4 14.23 17.06 14.74
C ILE A 4 15.19 16.42 15.72
N ASN A 5 15.40 15.10 15.60
CA ASN A 5 16.41 14.31 16.31
C ASN A 5 16.77 13.07 15.46
N ASP A 6 17.51 12.10 15.99
CA ASP A 6 17.93 10.91 15.25
C ASP A 6 16.76 9.98 14.85
N HIS A 7 15.63 10.08 15.54
CA HIS A 7 14.45 9.24 15.33
C HIS A 7 13.21 9.99 14.82
N GLU A 8 13.29 11.32 14.72
CA GLU A 8 12.16 12.15 14.31
C GLU A 8 12.58 13.18 13.27
N PHE A 9 11.73 13.42 12.27
CA PHE A 9 11.97 14.40 11.22
C PHE A 9 10.66 14.92 10.64
N GLU A 10 10.73 16.03 9.94
CA GLU A 10 9.61 16.56 9.15
C GLU A 10 9.84 16.36 7.66
N LEU A 11 8.80 15.89 6.98
CA LEU A 11 8.76 15.71 5.54
C LEU A 11 7.37 16.13 5.01
N HIS A 12 7.34 17.09 4.09
CA HIS A 12 6.09 17.61 3.50
C HIS A 12 5.02 17.99 4.53
N ASN A 13 5.42 18.69 5.59
CA ASN A 13 4.57 19.08 6.74
C ASN A 13 4.01 17.91 7.57
N ALA A 14 4.54 16.71 7.39
CA ALA A 14 4.23 15.57 8.22
C ALA A 14 5.34 15.32 9.24
N HIS A 15 4.97 15.13 10.50
CA HIS A 15 5.87 14.66 11.55
C HIS A 15 6.09 13.16 11.38
N CYS A 16 7.32 12.76 11.16
CA CYS A 16 7.71 11.39 10.84
C CYS A 16 8.57 10.77 11.93
N PHE A 17 8.33 9.48 12.20
CA PHE A 17 9.13 8.68 13.12
C PHE A 17 9.93 7.64 12.35
N LYS A 18 11.22 7.56 12.65
CA LYS A 18 12.10 6.51 12.15
C LYS A 18 11.94 5.28 13.05
N ILE A 19 11.62 4.15 12.44
CA ILE A 19 11.56 2.85 13.12
C ILE A 19 12.76 2.02 12.68
N ASP A 20 13.61 1.64 13.61
CA ASP A 20 14.73 0.75 13.36
C ASP A 20 14.22 -0.70 13.24
N VAL A 21 14.56 -1.36 12.13
CA VAL A 21 14.04 -2.68 11.78
C VAL A 21 15.18 -3.69 11.69
N PRO A 22 15.13 -4.79 12.45
CA PRO A 22 16.12 -5.84 12.38
C PRO A 22 16.06 -6.58 11.03
N GLN A 23 17.19 -7.14 10.60
CA GLN A 23 17.31 -7.89 9.35
C GLN A 23 16.77 -9.33 9.53
N ILE A 24 15.45 -9.49 9.58
CA ILE A 24 14.76 -10.77 9.84
C ILE A 24 13.93 -11.26 8.64
N GLY A 25 14.34 -10.87 7.43
CA GLY A 25 13.67 -11.29 6.20
C GLY A 25 12.20 -10.83 6.12
N PRO A 26 11.27 -11.68 5.64
CA PRO A 26 9.86 -11.29 5.43
C PRO A 26 9.13 -10.81 6.70
N ALA A 27 9.58 -11.22 7.88
CA ALA A 27 9.02 -10.80 9.15
C ALA A 27 9.30 -9.33 9.49
N GLN A 28 10.25 -8.68 8.80
CA GLN A 28 10.55 -7.26 8.97
C GLN A 28 9.32 -6.37 8.84
N ALA A 29 8.45 -6.66 7.87
CA ALA A 29 7.25 -5.85 7.62
C ALA A 29 6.27 -5.94 8.79
N ILE A 30 6.13 -7.12 9.41
CA ILE A 30 5.28 -7.33 10.58
C ILE A 30 5.88 -6.61 11.79
N TYR A 31 7.20 -6.76 12.00
CA TYR A 31 7.91 -6.08 13.08
C TYR A 31 7.77 -4.56 12.95
N TYR A 32 7.99 -4.02 11.75
CA TYR A 32 7.85 -2.59 11.49
C TYR A 32 6.46 -2.07 11.85
N ASP A 33 5.40 -2.73 11.38
CA ASP A 33 4.02 -2.27 11.62
C ASP A 33 3.66 -2.34 13.11
N VAL A 34 4.11 -3.38 13.83
CA VAL A 34 3.91 -3.51 15.29
C VAL A 34 4.64 -2.40 16.03
N ALA A 35 5.92 -2.16 15.70
CA ALA A 35 6.72 -1.10 16.32
C ALA A 35 6.15 0.29 16.01
N ALA A 36 5.74 0.53 14.75
CA ALA A 36 5.12 1.79 14.34
C ALA A 36 3.82 2.08 15.11
N LEU A 37 2.94 1.08 15.26
CA LEU A 37 1.72 1.24 16.05
C LEU A 37 1.98 1.49 17.53
N LYS A 38 2.99 0.82 18.09
CA LYS A 38 3.42 1.07 19.47
C LYS A 38 3.86 2.53 19.62
N THR A 39 4.76 2.99 18.75
CA THR A 39 5.22 4.40 18.74
C THR A 39 4.06 5.37 18.54
N CYS A 40 3.11 5.06 17.66
CA CYS A 40 1.90 5.85 17.45
C CYS A 40 1.06 5.97 18.74
N CYS A 41 0.77 4.87 19.42
CA CYS A 41 0.02 4.88 20.68
C CYS A 41 0.75 5.67 21.78
N GLU A 42 2.07 5.52 21.89
CA GLU A 42 2.90 6.27 22.84
C GLU A 42 2.86 7.77 22.52
N HIS A 43 2.96 8.15 21.25
CA HIS A 43 2.89 9.55 20.80
C HIS A 43 1.51 10.17 21.12
N ILE A 44 0.41 9.48 20.80
CA ILE A 44 -0.95 9.91 21.10
C ILE A 44 -1.11 10.14 22.60
N LYS A 45 -0.66 9.19 23.41
CA LYS A 45 -0.76 9.25 24.87
C LYS A 45 0.07 10.39 25.46
N LYS A 46 1.34 10.51 25.03
CA LYS A 46 2.28 11.54 25.52
C LYS A 46 1.79 12.96 25.22
N ASN A 47 1.22 13.17 24.05
CA ASN A 47 0.78 14.48 23.59
C ASN A 47 -0.71 14.76 23.83
N HIS A 48 -1.43 13.85 24.50
CA HIS A 48 -2.86 13.97 24.80
C HIS A 48 -3.70 14.34 23.55
N ILE A 49 -3.39 13.69 22.40
CA ILE A 49 -4.06 13.99 21.12
C ILE A 49 -5.54 13.60 21.21
N PRO A 50 -6.49 14.55 21.09
CA PRO A 50 -7.90 14.23 21.20
C PRO A 50 -8.41 13.59 19.90
N HIS A 51 -9.25 12.55 20.03
CA HIS A 51 -9.92 11.87 18.91
C HIS A 51 -8.98 11.50 17.74
N PRO A 52 -7.83 10.82 17.98
CA PRO A 52 -6.90 10.51 16.92
C PRO A 52 -7.51 9.53 15.90
N ILE A 53 -7.24 9.73 14.63
CA ILE A 53 -7.52 8.75 13.57
C ILE A 53 -6.21 8.03 13.26
N VAL A 54 -6.17 6.74 13.49
CA VAL A 54 -5.02 5.90 13.15
C VAL A 54 -5.32 5.15 11.86
N TYR A 55 -4.66 5.54 10.76
CA TYR A 55 -4.84 4.94 9.45
C TYR A 55 -3.73 3.93 9.18
N ILE A 56 -4.08 2.66 9.10
CA ILE A 56 -3.15 1.54 8.94
C ILE A 56 -3.16 1.09 7.49
N MET A 57 -1.96 0.99 6.90
CA MET A 57 -1.77 0.60 5.50
C MET A 57 -1.37 -0.87 5.42
N ALA A 58 -2.18 -1.70 4.76
CA ALA A 58 -2.04 -3.14 4.59
C ALA A 58 -2.32 -3.99 5.84
N CYS A 59 -2.61 -5.27 5.62
CA CYS A 59 -3.14 -6.20 6.64
C CYS A 59 -2.05 -7.15 7.18
N ARG A 60 -0.96 -6.61 7.80
CA ARG A 60 0.20 -7.43 8.19
C ARG A 60 0.18 -7.92 9.63
N ILE A 61 -0.60 -7.30 10.50
CA ILE A 61 -0.50 -7.49 11.96
C ILE A 61 -1.74 -8.12 12.59
N GLY A 62 -2.51 -8.89 11.83
CA GLY A 62 -3.78 -9.48 12.29
C GLY A 62 -3.76 -10.07 13.69
N PRO A 63 -2.79 -10.94 14.07
CA PRO A 63 -2.69 -11.51 15.42
C PRO A 63 -2.55 -10.46 16.54
N PHE A 64 -2.04 -9.27 16.22
CA PHE A 64 -1.83 -8.15 17.16
C PHE A 64 -2.93 -7.09 17.07
N ALA A 65 -3.75 -7.12 16.01
CA ALA A 65 -4.72 -6.07 15.70
C ALA A 65 -5.69 -5.78 16.85
N ALA A 66 -6.26 -6.83 17.45
CA ALA A 66 -7.22 -6.66 18.55
C ALA A 66 -6.63 -5.91 19.76
N HIS A 67 -5.34 -6.14 20.05
CA HIS A 67 -4.64 -5.46 21.14
C HIS A 67 -4.49 -3.95 20.82
N PHE A 68 -3.90 -3.62 19.67
CA PHE A 68 -3.65 -2.23 19.30
C PHE A 68 -4.93 -1.45 19.07
N TYR A 69 -5.93 -2.03 18.42
CA TYR A 69 -7.20 -1.35 18.17
C TYR A 69 -7.92 -1.03 19.49
N LYS A 70 -7.91 -1.97 20.45
CA LYS A 70 -8.42 -1.71 21.80
C LYS A 70 -7.65 -0.58 22.50
N GLU A 71 -6.32 -0.52 22.35
CA GLU A 71 -5.50 0.55 22.92
C GLU A 71 -5.85 1.91 22.31
N ILE A 72 -5.95 1.99 20.99
CA ILE A 72 -6.35 3.21 20.26
C ILE A 72 -7.74 3.67 20.71
N HIS A 73 -8.70 2.76 20.82
CA HIS A 73 -10.06 3.09 21.29
C HIS A 73 -10.06 3.61 22.73
N LYS A 74 -9.23 3.04 23.63
CA LYS A 74 -9.08 3.56 25.01
C LYS A 74 -8.50 4.98 25.03
N LEU A 75 -7.69 5.34 24.06
CA LEU A 75 -7.16 6.70 23.88
C LEU A 75 -8.17 7.65 23.20
N GLY A 76 -9.42 7.21 22.97
CA GLY A 76 -10.45 8.00 22.29
C GLY A 76 -10.32 8.04 20.77
N GLY A 77 -9.47 7.18 20.22
CA GLY A 77 -9.18 7.16 18.78
C GLY A 77 -10.09 6.24 17.97
N THR A 78 -9.92 6.33 16.64
CA THR A 78 -10.62 5.52 15.64
C THR A 78 -9.60 4.86 14.71
N VAL A 79 -9.83 3.61 14.32
CA VAL A 79 -8.95 2.84 13.45
C VAL A 79 -9.51 2.75 12.04
N TYR A 80 -8.81 3.34 11.09
CA TYR A 80 -9.05 3.15 9.67
C TYR A 80 -8.02 2.19 9.09
N LEU A 81 -8.45 1.35 8.17
CA LEU A 81 -7.62 0.33 7.53
C LEU A 81 -7.70 0.43 6.02
N ASN A 82 -6.56 0.56 5.35
CA ASN A 82 -6.48 0.23 3.92
C ASN A 82 -6.07 -1.25 3.80
N PRO A 83 -6.93 -2.13 3.28
CA PRO A 83 -6.60 -3.55 3.18
C PRO A 83 -5.54 -3.88 2.15
N ASP A 84 -5.17 -2.96 1.24
CA ASP A 84 -4.31 -3.14 0.06
C ASP A 84 -4.86 -4.20 -0.92
N GLY A 85 -5.27 -5.33 -0.42
CA GLY A 85 -6.01 -6.37 -1.10
C GLY A 85 -5.16 -7.51 -1.67
N HIS A 86 -5.71 -8.73 -1.53
CA HIS A 86 -5.24 -9.97 -2.16
C HIS A 86 -3.77 -10.34 -1.90
N GLU A 87 -3.09 -9.82 -0.86
CA GLU A 87 -1.69 -10.15 -0.59
C GLU A 87 -1.48 -11.67 -0.45
N TRP A 88 -2.42 -12.38 0.16
CA TRP A 88 -2.39 -13.83 0.31
C TRP A 88 -2.56 -14.61 -1.01
N MET A 89 -3.02 -13.98 -2.09
CA MET A 89 -3.14 -14.59 -3.42
C MET A 89 -1.85 -14.48 -4.24
N ARG A 90 -0.89 -13.65 -3.84
CA ARG A 90 0.34 -13.42 -4.60
C ARG A 90 1.20 -14.68 -4.69
N ALA A 91 1.59 -15.05 -5.91
CA ALA A 91 2.34 -16.27 -6.22
C ALA A 91 3.71 -16.35 -5.52
N ARG A 92 4.30 -15.21 -5.18
CA ARG A 92 5.60 -15.11 -4.50
C ARG A 92 5.63 -15.74 -3.09
N TRP A 93 4.47 -15.93 -2.48
CA TRP A 93 4.37 -16.43 -1.11
C TRP A 93 4.17 -17.94 -1.05
N SER A 94 4.90 -18.62 -0.16
CA SER A 94 4.67 -20.02 0.16
C SER A 94 3.30 -20.24 0.82
N ALA A 95 2.78 -21.44 0.79
CA ALA A 95 1.45 -21.73 1.33
C ALA A 95 1.25 -21.34 2.81
N PRO A 96 2.23 -21.57 3.74
CA PRO A 96 2.10 -21.10 5.11
C PRO A 96 2.01 -19.57 5.23
N ILE A 97 2.81 -18.85 4.43
CA ILE A 97 2.82 -17.38 4.44
C ILE A 97 1.50 -16.85 3.88
N ARG A 98 0.97 -17.43 2.80
CA ARG A 98 -0.36 -17.07 2.26
C ARG A 98 -1.46 -17.29 3.29
N ARG A 99 -1.41 -18.40 4.05
CA ARG A 99 -2.37 -18.66 5.14
C ARG A 99 -2.28 -17.60 6.23
N TYR A 100 -1.06 -17.19 6.62
CA TYR A 100 -0.86 -16.10 7.57
C TYR A 100 -1.51 -14.81 7.08
N TRP A 101 -1.23 -14.38 5.84
CA TRP A 101 -1.79 -13.17 5.26
C TRP A 101 -3.32 -13.18 5.24
N LYS A 102 -3.93 -14.31 4.84
CA LYS A 102 -5.39 -14.46 4.82
C LYS A 102 -6.01 -14.31 6.22
N ILE A 103 -5.43 -14.94 7.22
CA ILE A 103 -5.89 -14.84 8.61
C ILE A 103 -5.67 -13.41 9.13
N SER A 104 -4.53 -12.83 8.85
CA SER A 104 -4.19 -11.45 9.24
C SER A 104 -5.19 -10.45 8.67
N GLU A 105 -5.48 -10.52 7.37
CA GLU A 105 -6.47 -9.68 6.71
C GLU A 105 -7.84 -9.80 7.36
N GLN A 106 -8.32 -11.04 7.55
CA GLN A 106 -9.60 -11.29 8.21
C GLN A 106 -9.67 -10.67 9.61
N MET A 107 -8.60 -10.81 10.41
CA MET A 107 -8.56 -10.25 11.77
C MET A 107 -8.56 -8.72 11.74
N MET A 108 -7.77 -8.12 10.85
CA MET A 108 -7.67 -6.66 10.78
C MET A 108 -8.96 -6.02 10.26
N VAL A 109 -9.58 -6.58 9.23
CA VAL A 109 -10.89 -6.13 8.73
C VAL A 109 -11.98 -6.32 9.79
N LYS A 110 -11.94 -7.42 10.55
CA LYS A 110 -12.91 -7.69 11.62
C LYS A 110 -12.94 -6.63 12.70
N TYR A 111 -11.81 -6.04 13.04
CA TYR A 111 -11.66 -5.16 14.22
C TYR A 111 -11.57 -3.68 13.87
N CYS A 112 -11.30 -3.28 12.60
CA CYS A 112 -11.24 -1.87 12.23
C CYS A 112 -12.62 -1.20 12.30
N ASP A 113 -12.62 0.12 12.46
CA ASP A 113 -13.84 0.92 12.48
C ASP A 113 -14.33 1.22 11.07
N LEU A 114 -13.40 1.35 10.12
CA LEU A 114 -13.68 1.58 8.71
C LEU A 114 -12.55 1.00 7.84
N ALA A 115 -12.89 0.20 6.85
CA ALA A 115 -11.97 -0.21 5.79
C ALA A 115 -12.10 0.76 4.61
N ILE A 116 -11.02 1.47 4.29
CA ILE A 116 -10.93 2.39 3.16
C ILE A 116 -10.19 1.66 2.04
N CYS A 117 -10.95 1.16 1.08
CA CYS A 117 -10.44 0.42 -0.06
C CYS A 117 -9.89 1.38 -1.13
N ASP A 118 -8.91 0.97 -1.91
CA ASP A 118 -8.35 1.78 -3.00
C ASP A 118 -9.16 1.71 -4.30
N SER A 119 -10.12 0.80 -4.38
CA SER A 119 -11.03 0.66 -5.51
C SER A 119 -12.34 0.01 -5.13
N VAL A 120 -13.38 0.23 -5.96
CA VAL A 120 -14.68 -0.46 -5.85
C VAL A 120 -14.53 -1.98 -5.88
N ASN A 121 -13.55 -2.50 -6.62
CA ASN A 121 -13.35 -3.95 -6.70
C ASN A 121 -12.79 -4.53 -5.41
N ILE A 122 -11.90 -3.81 -4.72
CA ILE A 122 -11.42 -4.20 -3.39
C ILE A 122 -12.55 -4.10 -2.36
N GLU A 123 -13.39 -3.07 -2.42
CA GLU A 123 -14.55 -2.98 -1.54
C GLU A 123 -15.50 -4.16 -1.72
N LYS A 124 -15.86 -4.53 -2.96
CA LYS A 124 -16.66 -5.72 -3.26
C LYS A 124 -16.02 -6.99 -2.72
N TYR A 125 -14.70 -7.17 -2.93
CA TYR A 125 -13.95 -8.29 -2.39
C TYR A 125 -14.04 -8.38 -0.86
N ILE A 126 -13.91 -7.26 -0.14
CA ILE A 126 -14.05 -7.25 1.32
C ILE A 126 -15.43 -7.75 1.75
N HIS A 127 -16.49 -7.32 1.08
CA HIS A 127 -17.85 -7.80 1.37
C HIS A 127 -18.04 -9.29 1.02
N GLU A 128 -17.60 -9.73 -0.14
CA GLU A 128 -17.70 -11.13 -0.57
C GLU A 128 -17.02 -12.10 0.42
N TRP A 129 -15.90 -11.68 1.01
CA TRP A 129 -15.11 -12.55 1.88
C TRP A 129 -15.38 -12.39 3.37
N TYR A 130 -15.82 -11.21 3.82
CA TYR A 130 -15.86 -10.87 5.24
C TYR A 130 -17.22 -10.46 5.78
N ASP A 131 -18.28 -10.38 4.97
CA ASP A 131 -19.63 -10.16 5.47
C ASP A 131 -20.03 -11.29 6.44
N GLY A 132 -20.67 -10.92 7.52
CA GLY A 132 -21.04 -11.82 8.61
C GLY A 132 -19.89 -12.30 9.49
N LYS A 133 -18.62 -11.96 9.18
CA LYS A 133 -17.42 -12.40 9.92
C LYS A 133 -16.86 -11.36 10.90
N GLY A 134 -17.49 -10.21 10.98
CA GLY A 134 -17.12 -9.15 11.92
C GLY A 134 -17.47 -9.48 13.38
N ILE A 135 -17.25 -8.52 14.28
CA ILE A 135 -17.62 -8.67 15.70
C ILE A 135 -19.13 -8.88 15.79
N LYS A 136 -19.55 -9.93 16.50
CA LYS A 136 -20.98 -10.33 16.64
C LYS A 136 -21.67 -10.58 15.29
N GLY A 137 -20.96 -11.05 14.27
CA GLY A 137 -21.51 -11.37 12.97
C GLY A 137 -21.86 -10.15 12.10
N LYS A 138 -21.35 -8.97 12.44
CA LYS A 138 -21.58 -7.76 11.65
C LYS A 138 -20.73 -7.76 10.38
N ASN A 139 -21.24 -7.07 9.36
CA ASN A 139 -20.46 -6.76 8.17
C ASN A 139 -19.40 -5.71 8.46
N PRO A 140 -18.22 -5.73 7.78
CA PRO A 140 -17.29 -4.64 7.86
C PRO A 140 -17.91 -3.34 7.33
N LYS A 141 -17.57 -2.22 7.96
CA LYS A 141 -17.88 -0.92 7.37
C LYS A 141 -16.81 -0.61 6.34
N THR A 142 -17.22 -0.24 5.14
CA THR A 142 -16.30 0.04 4.03
C THR A 142 -16.62 1.36 3.35
N THR A 143 -15.66 1.87 2.67
CA THR A 143 -15.76 2.90 1.63
C THR A 143 -14.60 2.73 0.68
N PHE A 144 -14.63 3.37 -0.49
CA PHE A 144 -13.45 3.40 -1.34
C PHE A 144 -13.01 4.83 -1.63
N ILE A 145 -11.70 5.02 -1.68
CA ILE A 145 -11.04 6.26 -2.12
C ILE A 145 -9.96 5.82 -3.10
N ALA A 146 -10.20 6.05 -4.39
CA ALA A 146 -9.22 5.71 -5.41
C ALA A 146 -7.96 6.56 -5.28
N TYR A 147 -6.80 5.98 -5.60
CA TYR A 147 -5.57 6.75 -5.69
C TYR A 147 -5.72 7.84 -6.74
N GLY A 148 -5.25 9.02 -6.38
CA GLY A 148 -5.12 10.14 -7.32
C GLY A 148 -3.90 9.97 -8.21
N ALA A 149 -3.83 10.82 -9.24
CA ALA A 149 -2.66 10.98 -10.07
C ALA A 149 -2.27 12.46 -10.12
N ASP A 150 -0.96 12.72 -10.16
CA ASP A 150 -0.48 14.04 -10.47
C ASP A 150 -0.69 14.28 -11.99
N LEU A 151 -1.54 15.23 -12.30
CA LEU A 151 -1.86 15.61 -13.68
C LEU A 151 -0.92 16.68 -14.22
N THR A 152 0.17 16.99 -13.52
CA THR A 152 1.17 17.95 -14.02
C THR A 152 1.82 17.41 -15.28
N LEU A 153 1.55 18.08 -16.38
CA LEU A 153 2.16 17.75 -17.66
C LEU A 153 3.66 18.06 -17.63
N SER A 154 4.43 17.31 -18.42
CA SER A 154 5.84 17.64 -18.65
C SER A 154 5.96 19.07 -19.19
N LYS A 155 6.93 19.82 -18.65
CA LYS A 155 7.29 21.15 -19.13
C LYS A 155 8.21 21.10 -20.35
N LEU A 156 8.67 19.91 -20.75
CA LEU A 156 9.50 19.75 -21.95
C LEU A 156 8.63 19.88 -23.20
N ALA A 157 9.02 20.78 -24.09
CA ALA A 157 8.45 20.84 -25.43
C ALA A 157 8.86 19.58 -26.23
N ASP A 158 8.10 19.28 -27.25
CA ASP A 158 8.35 18.09 -28.10
C ASP A 158 9.70 18.12 -28.83
N ASP A 159 10.27 19.30 -29.03
CA ASP A 159 11.57 19.59 -29.63
C ASP A 159 12.65 19.96 -28.62
N ASP A 160 12.35 19.81 -27.32
CA ASP A 160 13.35 20.03 -26.26
C ASP A 160 14.57 19.12 -26.47
N GLU A 161 15.75 19.74 -26.45
CA GLU A 161 17.02 19.07 -26.74
C GLU A 161 17.23 17.80 -25.82
N LYS A 162 16.81 17.85 -24.57
CA LYS A 162 16.89 16.70 -23.67
C LYS A 162 16.06 15.53 -24.15
N LEU A 163 14.85 15.81 -24.64
CA LEU A 163 13.94 14.79 -25.15
C LEU A 163 14.44 14.22 -26.47
N VAL A 164 14.90 15.06 -27.36
CA VAL A 164 15.47 14.64 -28.65
C VAL A 164 16.71 13.78 -28.48
N ASN A 165 17.62 14.17 -27.57
CA ASN A 165 18.82 13.41 -27.27
C ASN A 165 18.48 12.05 -26.62
N TRP A 166 17.47 12.00 -25.74
CA TRP A 166 16.99 10.76 -25.15
C TRP A 166 16.45 9.78 -26.21
N TYR A 167 15.62 10.27 -27.15
CA TYR A 167 15.15 9.44 -28.25
C TYR A 167 16.30 8.89 -29.09
N LYS A 168 17.28 9.73 -29.41
CA LYS A 168 18.47 9.33 -30.16
C LYS A 168 19.30 8.30 -29.43
N GLU A 169 19.55 8.49 -28.15
CA GLU A 169 20.27 7.54 -27.29
C GLU A 169 19.60 6.17 -27.24
N LYS A 170 18.28 6.13 -27.16
CA LYS A 170 17.49 4.90 -27.10
C LYS A 170 17.17 4.31 -28.47
N GLY A 171 17.55 4.95 -29.57
CA GLY A 171 17.20 4.51 -30.92
C GLY A 171 15.71 4.58 -31.22
N LEU A 172 14.95 5.41 -30.49
CA LEU A 172 13.51 5.50 -30.60
C LEU A 172 13.09 6.71 -31.44
N THR A 173 11.89 6.64 -32.00
CA THR A 173 11.25 7.78 -32.65
C THR A 173 10.01 8.21 -31.86
N LYS A 174 9.71 9.53 -31.90
CA LYS A 174 8.51 10.05 -31.22
C LYS A 174 7.26 9.35 -31.76
N LYS A 175 6.43 8.82 -30.79
CA LYS A 175 5.23 8.00 -31.09
C LYS A 175 5.51 6.70 -31.85
N GLY A 176 6.78 6.32 -31.99
CA GLY A 176 7.20 5.10 -32.66
C GLY A 176 7.26 3.86 -31.76
N TYR A 177 6.91 3.99 -30.49
CA TYR A 177 7.03 2.91 -29.49
C TYR A 177 5.81 2.83 -28.58
N TYR A 178 5.68 1.70 -27.87
CA TYR A 178 4.79 1.51 -26.75
C TYR A 178 5.59 1.54 -25.46
N LEU A 179 5.07 2.19 -24.43
CA LEU A 179 5.73 2.29 -23.13
C LEU A 179 4.91 1.57 -22.07
N VAL A 180 5.54 0.64 -21.37
CA VAL A 180 4.98 0.01 -20.18
C VAL A 180 5.85 0.37 -18.98
N VAL A 181 5.23 0.94 -17.94
CA VAL A 181 5.91 1.32 -16.70
C VAL A 181 5.33 0.52 -15.55
N GLY A 182 6.18 -0.19 -14.80
CA GLY A 182 5.73 -0.97 -13.66
C GLY A 182 6.86 -1.75 -13.01
N ARG A 183 6.57 -2.40 -11.90
CA ARG A 183 7.51 -3.32 -11.26
C ARG A 183 7.61 -4.60 -12.10
N PHE A 184 8.82 -5.11 -12.31
CA PHE A 184 9.04 -6.36 -13.04
C PHE A 184 8.76 -7.56 -12.12
N VAL A 185 7.47 -7.83 -11.93
CA VAL A 185 6.95 -8.92 -11.09
C VAL A 185 5.90 -9.73 -11.86
N PRO A 186 5.71 -11.03 -11.55
CA PRO A 186 4.78 -11.91 -12.29
C PRO A 186 3.35 -11.35 -12.40
N GLU A 187 2.88 -10.67 -11.37
CA GLU A 187 1.54 -10.09 -11.30
C GLU A 187 1.30 -9.00 -12.35
N ASN A 188 2.37 -8.34 -12.83
CA ASN A 188 2.29 -7.30 -13.88
C ASN A 188 2.35 -7.88 -15.30
N SER A 189 2.51 -9.20 -15.45
CA SER A 189 2.39 -9.92 -16.72
C SER A 189 3.28 -9.41 -17.86
N PHE A 190 4.47 -8.85 -17.55
CA PHE A 190 5.40 -8.32 -18.57
C PHE A 190 5.76 -9.36 -19.63
N GLU A 191 6.01 -10.61 -19.23
CA GLU A 191 6.33 -11.69 -20.16
C GLU A 191 5.21 -11.91 -21.19
N VAL A 192 3.95 -11.89 -20.72
CA VAL A 192 2.77 -12.05 -21.58
C VAL A 192 2.66 -10.88 -22.54
N MET A 193 2.85 -9.64 -22.05
CA MET A 193 2.81 -8.43 -22.89
C MET A 193 3.85 -8.48 -24.00
N ILE A 194 5.11 -8.81 -23.67
CA ILE A 194 6.19 -8.93 -24.63
C ILE A 194 5.89 -10.01 -25.67
N ARG A 195 5.48 -11.21 -25.21
CA ARG A 195 5.16 -12.34 -26.07
C ARG A 195 4.05 -12.02 -27.06
N GLU A 196 2.97 -11.39 -26.59
CA GLU A 196 1.84 -11.04 -27.44
C GLU A 196 2.19 -9.87 -28.37
N PHE A 197 2.99 -8.91 -27.89
CA PHE A 197 3.50 -7.84 -28.75
C PHE A 197 4.34 -8.40 -29.93
N MET A 198 5.24 -9.34 -29.67
CA MET A 198 6.05 -9.99 -30.74
C MET A 198 5.18 -10.69 -31.78
N LYS A 199 4.01 -11.21 -31.40
CA LYS A 199 3.04 -11.81 -32.33
C LYS A 199 2.24 -10.78 -33.11
N SER A 200 2.12 -9.55 -32.61
CA SER A 200 1.23 -8.52 -33.16
C SER A 200 1.65 -7.98 -34.53
N LYS A 201 2.89 -8.29 -34.97
CA LYS A 201 3.50 -7.73 -36.20
C LYS A 201 3.52 -6.19 -36.22
N SER A 202 3.46 -5.54 -35.07
CA SER A 202 3.63 -4.10 -34.96
C SER A 202 4.96 -3.66 -35.57
N LYS A 203 4.96 -2.49 -36.25
CA LYS A 203 6.19 -1.86 -36.73
C LYS A 203 6.79 -0.88 -35.71
N LYS A 204 6.16 -0.75 -34.54
CA LYS A 204 6.66 0.10 -33.46
C LYS A 204 7.49 -0.73 -32.48
N ASP A 205 8.37 -0.06 -31.76
CA ASP A 205 9.13 -0.66 -30.66
C ASP A 205 8.26 -0.90 -29.41
N PHE A 206 8.74 -1.76 -28.48
CA PHE A 206 8.06 -2.06 -27.23
C PHE A 206 9.03 -1.96 -26.06
#